data_3167d33a721b2956d57aa9fa7dc2a090
#
_entry.id   3167d33a721b2956d57aa9fa7dc2a090
#
_cell.length_a   1.000
_cell.length_b   1.000
_cell.length_c   1.000
_cell.angle_alpha   90.00
_cell.angle_beta   90.00
_cell.angle_gamma   90.00
#
_symmetry.space_group_name_H-M   'P 1'
#
loop_
_entity.id
_entity.type
_entity.pdbx_description
1 polymer ?
#
loop_
_entity_poly.entity_id
_entity_poly.type
_entity_poly.pdbx_seq_one_letter_code
_entity_poly.pdbx_strand_id
1 'polypeptide(L)'
;VILESSGEMVRTMHTKDVYALQHAVKKGFHIVIISGGSSVMVKKRLEGLGIEHIYLGKDHKLPVLNEHLQKHNISINQVLYMGDDIPDLPCLKEVGVSSCPNDASVEVREVCDYISHINGGKGCVRDVLEQTMRIQNKWMDDDAYSW
;
A
#
# COMPACT_ATOMS: atom_id res chain seq x y z
N VAL A 1 -8.75 0.16 14.37
CA VAL A 1 -9.96 -0.66 14.20
C VAL A 1 -10.86 -0.40 15.38
N ILE A 2 -12.14 -0.14 15.13
CA ILE A 2 -13.17 -0.02 16.16
C ILE A 2 -14.08 -1.26 16.01
N LEU A 3 -14.32 -1.96 17.10
CA LEU A 3 -15.25 -3.10 17.13
C LEU A 3 -16.65 -2.59 17.47
N GLU A 4 -17.61 -2.87 16.60
CA GLU A 4 -19.03 -2.60 16.88
C GLU A 4 -19.70 -3.76 17.61
N SER A 5 -20.81 -3.49 18.25
CA SER A 5 -21.62 -4.50 18.94
C SER A 5 -22.17 -5.57 18.00
N SER A 6 -22.25 -5.29 16.70
CA SER A 6 -22.60 -6.25 15.63
C SER A 6 -21.49 -7.28 15.36
N GLY A 7 -20.28 -7.10 15.91
CA GLY A 7 -19.09 -7.87 15.58
C GLY A 7 -18.37 -7.39 14.32
N GLU A 8 -18.84 -6.34 13.66
CA GLU A 8 -18.17 -5.73 12.53
C GLU A 8 -17.00 -4.84 12.99
N MET A 9 -15.96 -4.83 12.18
CA MET A 9 -14.78 -3.98 12.39
C MET A 9 -14.88 -2.73 11.53
N VAL A 10 -15.12 -1.57 12.15
CA VAL A 10 -15.04 -0.29 11.47
C VAL A 10 -13.58 0.07 11.21
N ARG A 11 -13.26 0.38 9.96
CA ARG A 11 -11.94 0.81 9.52
C ARG A 11 -12.02 2.21 8.93
N THR A 12 -11.03 3.02 9.23
CA THR A 12 -10.89 4.37 8.68
C THR A 12 -9.78 4.40 7.64
N MET A 13 -9.95 5.24 6.61
CA MET A 13 -8.91 5.55 5.64
C MET A 13 -8.61 7.05 5.71
N HIS A 14 -7.34 7.40 5.63
CA HIS A 14 -6.91 8.79 5.62
C HIS A 14 -7.13 9.40 4.23
N THR A 15 -7.79 10.55 4.15
CA THR A 15 -8.16 11.17 2.87
C THR A 15 -6.98 11.53 1.98
N LYS A 16 -5.85 11.93 2.57
CA LYS A 16 -4.63 12.23 1.80
C LYS A 16 -4.00 10.96 1.20
N ASP A 17 -4.09 9.81 1.87
CA ASP A 17 -3.67 8.52 1.30
C ASP A 17 -4.57 8.13 0.13
N VAL A 18 -5.88 8.36 0.26
CA VAL A 18 -6.86 8.12 -0.80
C VAL A 18 -6.52 8.92 -2.06
N TYR A 19 -6.24 10.22 -1.91
CA TYR A 19 -5.82 11.07 -3.04
C TYR A 19 -4.55 10.54 -3.70
N ALA A 20 -3.53 10.23 -2.91
CA ALA A 20 -2.24 9.76 -3.45
C ALA A 20 -2.36 8.44 -4.20
N LEU A 21 -3.15 7.50 -3.69
CA LEU A 21 -3.43 6.22 -4.37
C LEU A 21 -4.13 6.44 -5.71
N GLN A 22 -5.18 7.26 -5.73
CA GLN A 22 -5.91 7.55 -6.97
C GLN A 22 -5.03 8.28 -7.98
N HIS A 23 -4.23 9.24 -7.52
CA HIS A 23 -3.29 9.97 -8.38
C HIS A 23 -2.22 9.04 -8.97
N ALA A 24 -1.67 8.12 -8.16
CA ALA A 24 -0.72 7.12 -8.63
C ALA A 24 -1.32 6.23 -9.72
N VAL A 25 -2.57 5.78 -9.55
CA VAL A 25 -3.28 5.00 -10.58
C VAL A 25 -3.42 5.81 -11.87
N LYS A 26 -3.84 7.09 -11.79
CA LYS A 26 -3.92 7.99 -12.97
C LYS A 26 -2.58 8.16 -13.69
N LYS A 27 -1.47 8.13 -12.94
CA LYS A 27 -0.11 8.24 -13.49
C LYS A 27 0.46 6.92 -14.01
N GLY A 28 -0.33 5.86 -14.04
CA GLY A 28 0.04 4.57 -14.59
C GLY A 28 0.87 3.69 -13.65
N PHE A 29 0.90 4.00 -12.36
CA PHE A 29 1.49 3.10 -11.38
C PHE A 29 0.62 1.86 -11.20
N HIS A 30 1.26 0.72 -11.16
CA HIS A 30 0.61 -0.57 -10.92
C HIS A 30 0.43 -0.77 -9.40
N ILE A 31 -0.76 -0.46 -8.90
CA ILE A 31 -1.06 -0.53 -7.46
C ILE A 31 -1.65 -1.89 -7.11
N VAL A 32 -1.08 -2.55 -6.11
CA VAL A 32 -1.52 -3.86 -5.60
C VAL A 32 -1.76 -3.77 -4.10
N ILE A 33 -2.89 -4.28 -3.65
CA ILE A 33 -3.23 -4.39 -2.23
C ILE A 33 -3.26 -5.86 -1.83
N ILE A 34 -2.49 -6.23 -0.80
CA ILE A 34 -2.47 -7.57 -0.22
C ILE A 34 -2.76 -7.45 1.28
N SER A 35 -3.82 -8.06 1.75
CA SER A 35 -4.27 -7.94 3.14
C SER A 35 -4.78 -9.27 3.69
N GLY A 36 -4.50 -9.54 4.96
CA GLY A 36 -5.12 -10.63 5.73
C GLY A 36 -6.61 -10.39 6.03
N GLY A 37 -7.04 -9.12 6.05
CA GLY A 37 -8.45 -8.77 6.26
C GLY A 37 -9.32 -9.09 5.03
N SER A 38 -10.61 -9.42 5.28
CA SER A 38 -11.56 -9.85 4.23
C SER A 38 -12.76 -8.90 4.06
N SER A 39 -12.65 -7.64 4.50
CA SER A 39 -13.76 -6.67 4.46
C SER A 39 -14.17 -6.30 3.04
N VAL A 40 -15.42 -6.59 2.69
CA VAL A 40 -16.03 -6.22 1.41
C VAL A 40 -16.07 -4.69 1.23
N MET A 41 -16.30 -3.94 2.30
CA MET A 41 -16.35 -2.48 2.26
C MET A 41 -14.97 -1.87 1.92
N VAL A 42 -13.89 -2.44 2.46
CA VAL A 42 -12.52 -2.03 2.10
C VAL A 42 -12.26 -2.30 0.62
N LYS A 43 -12.64 -3.48 0.12
CA LYS A 43 -12.50 -3.82 -1.30
C LYS A 43 -13.23 -2.81 -2.18
N LYS A 44 -14.52 -2.60 -1.92
CA LYS A 44 -15.33 -1.63 -2.69
C LYS A 44 -14.76 -0.22 -2.67
N ARG A 45 -14.21 0.21 -1.53
CA ARG A 45 -13.57 1.55 -1.43
C ARG A 45 -12.32 1.65 -2.30
N LEU A 46 -11.47 0.62 -2.28
CA LEU A 46 -10.24 0.58 -3.08
C LEU A 46 -10.52 0.50 -4.58
N GLU A 47 -11.49 -0.31 -4.99
CA GLU A 47 -11.96 -0.38 -6.38
C GLU A 47 -12.46 0.98 -6.86
N GLY A 48 -13.16 1.74 -6.01
CA GLY A 48 -13.59 3.11 -6.31
C GLY A 48 -12.45 4.13 -6.50
N LEU A 49 -11.21 3.77 -6.18
CA LEU A 49 -10.00 4.55 -6.47
C LEU A 49 -9.31 4.14 -7.78
N GLY A 50 -9.88 3.19 -8.50
CA GLY A 50 -9.29 2.63 -9.71
C GLY A 50 -8.25 1.55 -9.45
N ILE A 51 -8.16 1.01 -8.22
CA ILE A 51 -7.25 -0.08 -7.90
C ILE A 51 -7.89 -1.40 -8.31
N GLU A 52 -7.30 -2.09 -9.28
CA GLU A 52 -7.83 -3.34 -9.85
C GLU A 52 -7.31 -4.59 -9.14
N HIS A 53 -6.12 -4.53 -8.56
CA HIS A 53 -5.42 -5.68 -8.00
C HIS A 53 -5.52 -5.69 -6.47
N ILE A 54 -6.56 -6.35 -5.95
CA ILE A 54 -6.89 -6.38 -4.52
C ILE A 54 -7.02 -7.83 -4.06
N TYR A 55 -6.09 -8.26 -3.21
CA TYR A 55 -6.02 -9.60 -2.63
C TYR A 55 -6.34 -9.53 -1.14
N LEU A 56 -7.54 -9.92 -0.76
CA LEU A 56 -7.99 -9.95 0.64
C LEU A 56 -8.01 -11.37 1.20
N GLY A 57 -7.97 -11.49 2.53
CA GLY A 57 -7.98 -12.78 3.22
C GLY A 57 -6.74 -13.63 2.94
N LYS A 58 -5.57 -13.01 2.81
CA LYS A 58 -4.31 -13.68 2.48
C LYS A 58 -3.39 -13.74 3.70
N ASP A 59 -3.24 -14.91 4.27
CA ASP A 59 -2.36 -15.14 5.43
C ASP A 59 -0.87 -15.10 5.04
N HIS A 60 -0.54 -15.61 3.86
CA HIS A 60 0.82 -15.61 3.30
C HIS A 60 0.91 -14.66 2.12
N LYS A 61 1.56 -13.51 2.31
CA LYS A 61 1.57 -12.42 1.31
C LYS A 61 2.60 -12.63 0.19
N LEU A 62 3.78 -13.19 0.48
CA LEU A 62 4.85 -13.35 -0.51
C LEU A 62 4.46 -14.26 -1.69
N PRO A 63 3.83 -15.42 -1.51
CA PRO A 63 3.35 -16.23 -2.63
C PRO A 63 2.36 -15.47 -3.53
N VAL A 64 1.45 -14.69 -2.91
CA VAL A 64 0.47 -13.87 -3.66
C VAL A 64 1.18 -12.79 -4.47
N LEU A 65 2.18 -12.11 -3.88
CA LEU A 65 3.00 -11.13 -4.57
C LEU A 65 3.72 -11.77 -5.77
N ASN A 66 4.40 -12.89 -5.57
CA ASN A 66 5.16 -13.57 -6.62
C ASN A 66 4.27 -14.03 -7.78
N GLU A 67 3.11 -14.62 -7.49
CA GLU A 67 2.14 -15.04 -8.51
C GLU A 67 1.65 -13.83 -9.31
N HIS A 68 1.34 -12.72 -8.63
CA HIS A 68 0.93 -11.47 -9.28
C HIS A 68 2.02 -10.92 -10.20
N LEU A 69 3.26 -10.83 -9.72
CA LEU A 69 4.40 -10.32 -10.49
C LEU A 69 4.68 -11.19 -11.72
N GLN A 70 4.63 -12.50 -11.59
CA GLN A 70 4.78 -13.43 -12.69
C GLN A 70 3.69 -13.24 -13.75
N LYS A 71 2.43 -13.15 -13.33
CA LYS A 71 1.29 -12.93 -14.22
C LYS A 71 1.39 -11.65 -15.03
N HIS A 72 1.93 -10.60 -14.44
CA HIS A 72 2.05 -9.28 -15.07
C HIS A 72 3.43 -8.98 -15.64
N ASN A 73 4.34 -9.95 -15.63
CA ASN A 73 5.72 -9.82 -16.12
C ASN A 73 6.48 -8.63 -15.49
N ILE A 74 6.32 -8.47 -14.17
CA ILE A 74 6.97 -7.43 -13.37
C ILE A 74 8.12 -8.06 -12.57
N SER A 75 9.31 -7.47 -12.63
CA SER A 75 10.44 -7.89 -11.79
C SER A 75 10.24 -7.44 -10.35
N ILE A 76 10.57 -8.31 -9.38
CA ILE A 76 10.48 -7.97 -7.95
C ILE A 76 11.36 -6.76 -7.57
N ASN A 77 12.45 -6.52 -8.30
CA ASN A 77 13.32 -5.36 -8.12
C ASN A 77 12.66 -4.03 -8.53
N GLN A 78 11.54 -4.07 -9.26
CA GLN A 78 10.75 -2.89 -9.64
C GLN A 78 9.62 -2.60 -8.66
N VAL A 79 9.50 -3.38 -7.59
CA VAL A 79 8.44 -3.26 -6.59
C VAL A 79 8.89 -2.38 -5.44
N LEU A 80 8.08 -1.39 -5.12
CA LEU A 80 8.08 -0.74 -3.82
C LEU A 80 6.96 -1.36 -2.98
N TYR A 81 7.30 -1.94 -1.83
CA TYR A 81 6.35 -2.55 -0.91
C TYR A 81 6.27 -1.75 0.39
N MET A 82 5.08 -1.55 0.89
CA MET A 82 4.84 -0.94 2.20
C MET A 82 4.11 -1.92 3.11
N GLY A 83 4.71 -2.22 4.26
CA GLY A 83 4.15 -3.08 5.29
C GLY A 83 4.39 -2.52 6.69
N ASP A 84 3.64 -3.00 7.68
CA ASP A 84 3.70 -2.45 9.04
C ASP A 84 3.97 -3.50 10.11
N ASP A 85 3.82 -4.80 9.80
CA ASP A 85 3.90 -5.83 10.82
C ASP A 85 4.61 -7.10 10.30
N ILE A 86 4.89 -8.03 11.20
CA ILE A 86 5.65 -9.27 10.97
C ILE A 86 5.19 -10.07 9.75
N PRO A 87 3.88 -10.20 9.43
CA PRO A 87 3.44 -10.88 8.20
C PRO A 87 3.93 -10.25 6.90
N ASP A 88 4.42 -9.00 6.93
CA ASP A 88 4.97 -8.30 5.76
C ASP A 88 6.46 -8.59 5.53
N LEU A 89 7.19 -9.07 6.53
CA LEU A 89 8.63 -9.29 6.48
C LEU A 89 9.09 -10.12 5.27
N PRO A 90 8.41 -11.21 4.89
CA PRO A 90 8.83 -11.98 3.71
C PRO A 90 8.81 -11.16 2.42
N CYS A 91 7.83 -10.27 2.24
CA CYS A 91 7.75 -9.37 1.08
C CYS A 91 8.82 -8.27 1.16
N LEU A 92 8.93 -7.61 2.33
CA LEU A 92 9.85 -6.50 2.55
C LEU A 92 11.32 -6.87 2.28
N LYS A 93 11.70 -8.12 2.55
CA LYS A 93 13.07 -8.62 2.33
C LYS A 93 13.40 -8.93 0.87
N GLU A 94 12.41 -9.10 0.01
CA GLU A 94 12.58 -9.55 -1.38
C GLU A 94 12.43 -8.44 -2.42
N VAL A 95 11.70 -7.36 -2.09
CA VAL A 95 11.37 -6.30 -3.04
C VAL A 95 12.53 -5.34 -3.29
N GLY A 96 12.47 -4.60 -4.39
CA GLY A 96 13.47 -3.62 -4.76
C GLY A 96 13.58 -2.44 -3.80
N VAL A 97 12.46 -1.98 -3.25
CA VAL A 97 12.40 -0.93 -2.20
C VAL A 97 11.37 -1.33 -1.15
N SER A 98 11.82 -1.46 0.08
CA SER A 98 10.96 -1.74 1.24
C SER A 98 10.66 -0.49 2.04
N SER A 99 9.43 -0.32 2.48
CA SER A 99 9.00 0.83 3.27
C SER A 99 8.02 0.46 4.37
N CYS A 100 7.95 1.31 5.40
CA CYS A 100 7.00 1.13 6.49
C CYS A 100 6.57 2.46 7.11
N PRO A 101 5.44 2.52 7.84
CA PRO A 101 5.07 3.67 8.65
C PRO A 101 6.02 3.82 9.86
N ASN A 102 5.99 5.02 10.47
CA ASN A 102 6.81 5.31 11.64
C ASN A 102 6.54 4.40 12.85
N ASP A 103 5.31 3.95 13.01
CA ASP A 103 4.83 3.09 14.10
C ASP A 103 4.74 1.60 13.72
N ALA A 104 5.46 1.17 12.68
CA ALA A 104 5.60 -0.24 12.34
C ALA A 104 6.31 -1.02 13.45
N SER A 105 6.14 -2.35 13.47
CA SER A 105 6.87 -3.22 14.40
C SER A 105 8.39 -3.05 14.27
N VAL A 106 9.11 -3.31 15.36
CA VAL A 106 10.58 -3.13 15.41
C VAL A 106 11.25 -3.93 14.31
N GLU A 107 10.84 -5.19 14.13
CA GLU A 107 11.40 -6.12 13.15
C GLU A 107 11.22 -5.61 11.70
N VAL A 108 10.11 -4.96 11.42
CA VAL A 108 9.83 -4.35 10.11
C VAL A 108 10.72 -3.12 9.89
N ARG A 109 10.83 -2.25 10.91
CA ARG A 109 11.65 -1.05 10.82
C ARG A 109 13.14 -1.35 10.63
N GLU A 110 13.62 -2.48 11.16
CA GLU A 110 15.01 -2.91 11.03
C GLU A 110 15.40 -3.35 9.60
N VAL A 111 14.41 -3.77 8.79
CA VAL A 111 14.67 -4.30 7.44
C VAL A 111 14.27 -3.35 6.32
N CYS A 112 13.51 -2.29 6.61
CA CYS A 112 13.03 -1.37 5.58
C CYS A 112 14.11 -0.38 5.12
N ASP A 113 14.17 -0.15 3.81
CA ASP A 113 15.01 0.87 3.19
C ASP A 113 14.53 2.28 3.53
N TYR A 114 13.22 2.46 3.65
CA TYR A 114 12.60 3.74 3.98
C TYR A 114 11.57 3.60 5.10
N ILE A 115 11.72 4.39 6.14
CA ILE A 115 10.75 4.52 7.23
C ILE A 115 10.06 5.88 7.09
N SER A 116 8.76 5.89 6.84
CA SER A 116 7.99 7.13 6.81
C SER A 116 8.05 7.83 8.18
N HIS A 117 8.14 9.15 8.19
CA HIS A 117 8.03 9.95 9.42
C HIS A 117 6.59 10.03 9.94
N ILE A 118 5.62 9.46 9.20
CA ILE A 118 4.19 9.49 9.48
C ILE A 118 3.72 8.10 9.93
N ASN A 119 2.87 8.08 10.95
CA ASN A 119 2.28 6.85 11.46
C ASN A 119 1.27 6.22 10.50
N GLY A 120 1.05 4.93 10.65
CA GLY A 120 0.03 4.18 9.93
C GLY A 120 -1.37 4.80 10.06
N GLY A 121 -2.12 4.86 8.95
CA GLY A 121 -3.45 5.47 8.90
C GLY A 121 -3.48 6.99 9.11
N LYS A 122 -2.34 7.68 9.04
CA LYS A 122 -2.21 9.14 9.24
C LYS A 122 -1.63 9.87 8.03
N GLY A 123 -1.49 9.19 6.90
CA GLY A 123 -0.93 9.76 5.67
C GLY A 123 0.43 9.19 5.27
N CYS A 124 0.87 8.07 5.86
CA CYS A 124 2.15 7.45 5.54
C CYS A 124 2.20 6.89 4.10
N VAL A 125 1.09 6.40 3.58
CA VAL A 125 1.00 5.92 2.19
C VAL A 125 1.20 7.09 1.23
N ARG A 126 0.58 8.24 1.52
CA ARG A 126 0.83 9.46 0.74
C ARG A 126 2.29 9.87 0.78
N ASP A 127 2.93 9.86 1.94
CA ASP A 127 4.35 10.22 2.05
C ASP A 127 5.21 9.40 1.09
N VAL A 128 5.07 8.08 1.11
CA VAL A 128 5.84 7.16 0.27
C VAL A 128 5.53 7.37 -1.23
N LEU A 129 4.26 7.45 -1.60
CA LEU A 129 3.84 7.67 -2.98
C LEU A 129 4.29 9.03 -3.49
N GLU A 130 4.12 10.08 -2.69
CA GLU A 130 4.51 11.44 -3.06
C GLU A 130 6.01 11.53 -3.34
N GLN A 131 6.85 10.97 -2.46
CA GLN A 131 8.31 10.96 -2.66
C GLN A 131 8.70 10.17 -3.91
N THR A 132 8.11 8.99 -4.12
CA THR A 132 8.34 8.16 -5.31
C THR A 132 7.99 8.92 -6.59
N MET A 133 6.82 9.55 -6.60
CA MET A 133 6.33 10.28 -7.78
C MET A 133 7.10 11.57 -8.02
N ARG A 134 7.59 12.27 -6.97
CA ARG A 134 8.46 13.44 -7.11
C ARG A 134 9.79 13.08 -7.76
N ILE A 135 10.42 11.98 -7.35
CA ILE A 135 11.67 11.50 -7.96
C ILE A 135 11.47 11.19 -9.45
N GLN A 136 10.29 10.74 -9.83
CA GLN A 136 9.93 10.41 -11.22
C GLN A 136 9.28 11.59 -11.99
N ASN A 137 9.22 12.78 -11.41
CA ASN A 137 8.59 13.98 -11.98
C ASN A 137 7.10 13.78 -12.37
N LYS A 138 6.35 13.04 -11.53
CA LYS A 138 4.94 12.69 -11.78
C LYS A 138 3.97 13.18 -10.71
N TRP A 139 4.44 13.98 -9.73
CA TRP A 139 3.60 14.40 -8.61
C TRP A 139 2.80 15.65 -8.87
N MET A 140 3.44 16.71 -9.38
CA MET A 140 2.82 18.02 -9.60
C MET A 140 2.83 18.36 -11.07
N ASP A 141 1.91 17.79 -11.81
CA ASP A 141 1.62 18.11 -13.20
C ASP A 141 0.12 18.48 -13.36
N ASP A 142 -0.35 18.66 -14.59
CA ASP A 142 -1.71 19.13 -14.87
C ASP A 142 -2.81 18.24 -14.28
N ASP A 143 -2.54 16.95 -14.10
CA ASP A 143 -3.49 16.00 -13.51
C ASP A 143 -3.56 16.06 -11.98
N ALA A 144 -2.65 16.77 -11.32
CA ALA A 144 -2.60 16.86 -9.86
C ALA A 144 -3.79 17.61 -9.24
N TYR A 145 -4.47 18.42 -10.02
CA TYR A 145 -5.53 19.33 -9.55
C TYR A 145 -6.94 18.75 -9.62
N SER A 146 -7.07 17.46 -9.94
CA SER A 146 -8.38 16.77 -10.04
C SER A 146 -8.40 15.46 -9.26
N TRP A 147 -9.60 15.10 -8.78
CA TRP A 147 -9.86 13.79 -8.18
C TRP A 147 -10.05 12.72 -9.25
#